data_5866ab0a59b95bb87b0767f3faa8b0e0
#
_entry.id   5866ab0a59b95bb87b0767f3faa8b0e0
#
_cell.length_a   1.000
_cell.length_b   1.000
_cell.length_c   1.000
_cell.angle_alpha   90.00
_cell.angle_beta   90.00
_cell.angle_gamma   90.00
#
_symmetry.space_group_name_H-M   'P 1'
#
loop_
_entity.id
_entity.type
_entity.pdbx_description
1 polymer ?
#
loop_
_entity_poly.entity_id
_entity_poly.type
_entity_poly.pdbx_seq_one_letter_code
_entity_poly.pdbx_strand_id
1 'polypeptide(L)'
;MSSALKEIIRSGVVFLGVFLFGASFMVNAASGGEATAAANSQSGQIQTAHLDYSEVGYGLINCGLPVVNRSTPFTKEPAFAGNKVVRGTFQPGGSDSNSIAFAWDRAAGKLYLDLNHNQDLTDDPSGVFLARTARTVYYQTFTNIHLLFNTASGKCQVLADITFYDNLPRPSCNLALRSFWQGKVTLQGQDWQVGIVQNGLNQSGSFENGRLLLRPWEKRNQSFNTYDGSLVTVPFSRKLFVDGHAYQLDLVARPQDGEAKPALQFTEQTVPLGELKIAGKFIQRLVLSGGPYLVVLDQPAASVKVPTGSYNRPDILLEQNGAEAFCNPGLTLVGWRISVDDKTPAVLDAGGPLTNSVTASRHGRDLRLDYRLVGAGGETYQLANQNRSQPPEFAVYKGDRKIVSGKFEFG
;
A
#
# COMPACT_ATOMS: atom_id res chain seq x y z
N MET A 1 8.48 24.23 -12.75
CA MET A 1 7.32 24.11 -11.84
C MET A 1 6.13 24.78 -12.49
N SER A 2 5.01 24.06 -12.68
CA SER A 2 3.79 24.67 -13.21
C SER A 2 3.24 25.71 -12.22
N SER A 3 2.48 26.69 -12.72
CA SER A 3 1.86 27.73 -11.88
C SER A 3 0.99 27.14 -10.76
N ALA A 4 0.39 25.99 -10.98
CA ALA A 4 -0.41 25.26 -10.01
C ALA A 4 0.39 24.80 -8.78
N LEU A 5 1.65 24.40 -8.96
CA LEU A 5 2.51 23.98 -7.85
C LEU A 5 2.93 25.17 -6.96
N LYS A 6 2.97 26.39 -7.51
CA LYS A 6 3.34 27.60 -6.76
C LYS A 6 2.25 28.06 -5.79
N GLU A 7 0.99 27.72 -6.04
CA GLU A 7 -0.10 28.09 -5.13
C GLU A 7 -0.22 27.14 -3.93
N ILE A 8 0.21 25.89 -4.07
CA ILE A 8 0.25 24.93 -2.94
C ILE A 8 1.37 25.32 -1.94
N ILE A 9 2.45 25.96 -2.46
CA ILE A 9 3.65 26.25 -1.68
C ILE A 9 3.78 27.77 -1.54
N ARG A 10 3.13 28.36 -0.55
CA ARG A 10 3.37 29.77 -0.18
C ARG A 10 4.48 29.88 0.84
N SER A 11 5.51 30.64 0.49
CA SER A 11 6.72 30.93 1.27
C SER A 11 6.38 31.47 2.66
N GLY A 12 6.68 30.73 3.70
CA GLY A 12 6.76 31.22 5.06
C GLY A 12 8.22 31.32 5.49
N VAL A 13 8.64 32.48 5.93
CA VAL A 13 9.96 32.73 6.55
C VAL A 13 9.96 32.05 7.91
N VAL A 14 10.90 31.14 8.17
CA VAL A 14 11.03 30.41 9.42
C VAL A 14 11.80 31.22 10.45
N PHE A 15 11.16 31.60 11.56
CA PHE A 15 11.81 31.98 12.80
C PHE A 15 12.06 30.73 13.65
N LEU A 16 13.29 30.50 14.03
CA LEU A 16 13.71 29.38 14.90
C LEU A 16 13.46 29.76 16.36
N GLY A 17 12.47 29.17 17.00
CA GLY A 17 12.28 29.21 18.45
C GLY A 17 12.33 27.79 19.03
N VAL A 18 13.36 27.50 19.82
CA VAL A 18 13.50 26.24 20.56
C VAL A 18 12.78 26.37 21.89
N PHE A 19 11.77 25.57 22.14
CA PHE A 19 11.21 25.33 23.46
C PHE A 19 11.26 23.85 23.84
N LEU A 20 12.02 23.57 24.89
CA LEU A 20 12.08 22.31 25.63
C LEU A 20 11.00 22.32 26.72
N PHE A 21 10.08 21.37 26.69
CA PHE A 21 9.31 21.00 27.88
C PHE A 21 9.21 19.48 28.00
N GLY A 22 9.77 18.98 29.08
CA GLY A 22 9.57 17.62 29.55
C GLY A 22 8.37 17.55 30.49
N ALA A 23 7.54 16.52 30.35
CA ALA A 23 6.62 16.09 31.40
C ALA A 23 6.41 14.58 31.35
N SER A 24 6.79 13.95 32.45
CA SER A 24 6.48 12.55 32.77
C SER A 24 5.01 12.43 33.21
N PHE A 25 4.30 11.40 32.74
CA PHE A 25 3.05 10.98 33.35
C PHE A 25 2.97 9.47 33.57
N MET A 26 2.56 9.15 34.79
CA MET A 26 2.38 7.80 35.33
C MET A 26 1.10 7.11 34.79
N VAL A 27 1.22 5.80 34.70
CA VAL A 27 0.13 4.86 34.37
C VAL A 27 -0.73 4.64 35.62
N ASN A 28 -2.05 4.72 35.47
CA ASN A 28 -3.01 4.10 36.37
C ASN A 28 -3.95 3.19 35.59
N ALA A 29 -3.94 1.92 35.96
CA ALA A 29 -4.87 0.92 35.48
C ALA A 29 -6.17 0.98 36.30
N ALA A 30 -7.30 0.99 35.62
CA ALA A 30 -8.61 0.73 36.25
C ALA A 30 -9.38 -0.29 35.38
N SER A 31 -9.68 -1.41 35.99
CA SER A 31 -10.58 -2.47 35.53
C SER A 31 -12.02 -2.02 35.63
N GLY A 32 -12.87 -2.31 34.64
CA GLY A 32 -14.31 -2.03 34.71
C GLY A 32 -15.10 -2.75 33.61
N GLY A 33 -15.82 -3.75 34.03
CA GLY A 33 -17.15 -4.25 33.71
C GLY A 33 -17.60 -4.34 32.25
N GLU A 34 -17.76 -5.58 31.77
CA GLU A 34 -18.57 -5.93 30.60
C GLU A 34 -20.06 -5.67 30.86
N ALA A 35 -20.64 -4.77 30.06
CA ALA A 35 -22.09 -4.68 29.92
C ALA A 35 -22.47 -5.30 28.55
N THR A 36 -23.01 -6.50 28.57
CA THR A 36 -23.62 -7.16 27.41
C THR A 36 -24.90 -6.41 27.03
N ALA A 37 -24.81 -5.56 26.02
CA ALA A 37 -25.99 -5.05 25.32
C ALA A 37 -26.34 -6.01 24.20
N ALA A 38 -27.49 -6.65 24.29
CA ALA A 38 -28.10 -7.48 23.25
C ALA A 38 -28.37 -6.60 22.01
N ALA A 39 -27.60 -6.80 20.95
CA ALA A 39 -27.82 -6.15 19.67
C ALA A 39 -28.99 -6.83 18.98
N ASN A 40 -30.11 -6.11 18.86
CA ASN A 40 -31.19 -6.43 17.92
C ASN A 40 -30.61 -6.30 16.51
N SER A 41 -30.27 -7.40 15.86
CA SER A 41 -29.86 -7.45 14.46
C SER A 41 -31.09 -7.23 13.56
N GLN A 42 -31.35 -6.00 13.17
CA GLN A 42 -32.07 -5.77 11.92
C GLN A 42 -31.20 -6.33 10.80
N SER A 43 -31.73 -7.31 10.05
CA SER A 43 -31.08 -7.86 8.87
C SER A 43 -30.96 -6.76 7.81
N GLY A 44 -29.79 -6.11 7.75
CA GLY A 44 -29.49 -5.12 6.72
C GLY A 44 -29.52 -5.74 5.33
N GLN A 45 -29.90 -4.97 4.33
CA GLN A 45 -29.88 -5.40 2.93
C GLN A 45 -28.46 -5.82 2.56
N ILE A 46 -28.28 -7.07 2.09
CA ILE A 46 -27.00 -7.58 1.63
C ILE A 46 -26.80 -7.17 0.17
N GLN A 47 -25.72 -6.48 -0.10
CA GLN A 47 -25.28 -6.13 -1.46
C GLN A 47 -24.06 -6.97 -1.81
N THR A 48 -24.00 -7.51 -3.02
CA THR A 48 -22.94 -8.43 -3.44
C THR A 48 -22.25 -7.91 -4.68
N ALA A 49 -20.94 -7.78 -4.61
CA ALA A 49 -20.04 -7.57 -5.73
C ALA A 49 -19.48 -8.91 -6.19
N HIS A 50 -19.82 -9.34 -7.38
CA HIS A 50 -19.15 -10.46 -8.06
C HIS A 50 -17.81 -9.95 -8.60
N LEU A 51 -16.72 -10.69 -8.34
CA LEU A 51 -15.40 -10.28 -8.75
C LEU A 51 -14.90 -11.11 -9.91
N ASP A 52 -14.39 -10.43 -10.93
CA ASP A 52 -13.72 -11.02 -12.07
C ASP A 52 -12.22 -10.78 -12.01
N TYR A 53 -11.46 -11.75 -12.51
CA TYR A 53 -10.01 -11.64 -12.61
C TYR A 53 -9.61 -10.57 -13.63
N SER A 54 -8.62 -9.77 -13.27
CA SER A 54 -8.12 -8.67 -14.10
C SER A 54 -6.60 -8.53 -14.00
N GLU A 55 -6.00 -8.11 -15.09
CA GLU A 55 -4.56 -7.90 -15.21
C GLU A 55 -4.24 -6.46 -15.60
N VAL A 56 -3.08 -5.98 -15.17
CA VAL A 56 -2.57 -4.65 -15.50
C VAL A 56 -1.15 -4.71 -16.03
N GLY A 57 -0.77 -3.67 -16.77
CA GLY A 57 0.55 -3.58 -17.41
C GLY A 57 1.71 -3.23 -16.46
N TYR A 58 1.45 -3.05 -15.16
CA TYR A 58 2.43 -2.59 -14.16
C TYR A 58 2.19 -3.27 -12.81
N GLY A 59 3.19 -3.22 -11.92
CA GLY A 59 3.07 -3.77 -10.58
C GLY A 59 2.10 -2.96 -9.71
N LEU A 60 1.11 -3.64 -9.14
CA LEU A 60 0.17 -3.07 -8.17
C LEU A 60 0.74 -3.07 -6.76
N ILE A 61 1.38 -4.16 -6.40
CA ILE A 61 1.96 -4.39 -5.07
C ILE A 61 3.28 -5.11 -5.24
N ASN A 62 4.30 -4.64 -4.53
CA ASN A 62 5.57 -5.31 -4.43
C ASN A 62 5.66 -6.05 -3.09
N CYS A 63 6.02 -7.32 -3.12
CA CYS A 63 6.24 -8.12 -1.92
C CYS A 63 7.54 -8.92 -2.04
N GLY A 64 8.26 -9.03 -0.93
CA GLY A 64 9.38 -9.95 -0.83
C GLY A 64 8.88 -11.38 -0.89
N LEU A 65 9.51 -12.21 -1.71
CA LEU A 65 9.21 -13.62 -1.79
C LEU A 65 10.30 -14.41 -1.06
N PRO A 66 9.96 -15.15 0.01
CA PRO A 66 10.93 -15.99 0.69
C PRO A 66 11.51 -17.04 -0.27
N VAL A 67 12.83 -17.12 -0.28
CA VAL A 67 13.58 -18.09 -1.08
C VAL A 67 14.30 -19.04 -0.15
N VAL A 68 14.02 -20.33 -0.29
CA VAL A 68 14.81 -21.38 0.34
C VAL A 68 15.83 -21.89 -0.69
N ASN A 69 17.11 -21.70 -0.40
CA ASN A 69 18.18 -22.17 -1.28
C ASN A 69 18.23 -23.68 -1.31
N ARG A 70 18.44 -24.24 -2.50
CA ARG A 70 18.63 -25.67 -2.72
C ARG A 70 20.07 -25.92 -3.13
N SER A 71 20.75 -26.81 -2.43
CA SER A 71 22.13 -27.20 -2.72
C SER A 71 22.23 -28.34 -3.73
N THR A 72 21.17 -29.14 -3.87
CA THR A 72 21.13 -30.31 -4.78
C THR A 72 20.46 -29.96 -6.09
N PRO A 73 20.95 -30.49 -7.23
CA PRO A 73 20.27 -30.38 -8.53
C PRO A 73 18.85 -30.95 -8.48
N PHE A 74 18.04 -30.54 -9.46
CA PHE A 74 16.75 -31.17 -9.73
C PHE A 74 16.91 -32.56 -10.35
N THR A 75 15.85 -33.34 -10.42
CA THR A 75 15.88 -34.69 -11.03
C THR A 75 16.32 -34.59 -12.47
N LYS A 76 15.87 -33.56 -13.20
CA LYS A 76 16.38 -33.19 -14.53
C LYS A 76 16.52 -31.68 -14.64
N GLU A 77 17.58 -31.24 -15.26
CA GLU A 77 17.90 -29.85 -15.48
C GLU A 77 18.24 -29.59 -16.96
N PRO A 78 17.88 -28.39 -17.49
CA PRO A 78 18.30 -27.99 -18.80
C PRO A 78 19.83 -27.75 -18.85
N ALA A 79 20.39 -27.68 -20.02
CA ALA A 79 21.77 -27.22 -20.18
C ALA A 79 21.86 -25.74 -19.87
N PHE A 80 22.60 -25.40 -18.80
CA PHE A 80 22.83 -24.03 -18.38
C PHE A 80 24.00 -23.42 -19.11
N ALA A 81 23.94 -22.12 -19.42
CA ALA A 81 25.03 -21.41 -20.13
C ALA A 81 26.25 -21.14 -19.24
N GLY A 82 26.07 -21.19 -17.91
CA GLY A 82 27.13 -20.91 -16.95
C GLY A 82 27.12 -21.83 -15.75
N ASN A 83 28.19 -21.78 -14.98
CA ASN A 83 28.34 -22.55 -13.72
C ASN A 83 27.75 -21.84 -12.48
N LYS A 84 27.25 -20.60 -12.63
CA LYS A 84 26.63 -19.82 -11.53
C LYS A 84 25.09 -19.88 -11.63
N VAL A 85 24.55 -21.06 -11.38
CA VAL A 85 23.10 -21.27 -11.34
C VAL A 85 22.63 -21.24 -9.91
N VAL A 86 21.63 -20.37 -9.62
CA VAL A 86 20.96 -20.33 -8.33
C VAL A 86 19.77 -21.26 -8.36
N ARG A 87 19.72 -22.22 -7.45
CA ARG A 87 18.61 -23.14 -7.26
C ARG A 87 17.89 -22.85 -5.97
N GLY A 88 16.60 -22.91 -6.00
CA GLY A 88 15.81 -22.64 -4.80
C GLY A 88 14.35 -23.04 -4.94
N THR A 89 13.62 -22.70 -3.93
CA THR A 89 12.17 -22.91 -3.88
C THR A 89 11.53 -21.62 -3.35
N PHE A 90 10.56 -21.12 -4.07
CA PHE A 90 9.64 -20.12 -3.54
C PHE A 90 8.64 -20.81 -2.64
N GLN A 91 8.35 -20.22 -1.50
CA GLN A 91 7.29 -20.70 -0.58
C GLN A 91 6.22 -19.61 -0.40
N PRO A 92 5.38 -19.38 -1.40
CA PRO A 92 4.29 -18.44 -1.27
C PRO A 92 3.32 -18.91 -0.19
N GLY A 93 2.98 -18.02 0.72
CA GLY A 93 2.06 -18.34 1.80
C GLY A 93 2.60 -19.27 2.90
N GLY A 94 3.90 -19.57 2.89
CA GLY A 94 4.53 -20.42 3.90
C GLY A 94 4.05 -21.90 3.87
N SER A 95 3.33 -22.29 2.81
CA SER A 95 2.80 -23.64 2.66
C SER A 95 3.63 -24.43 1.64
N ASP A 96 4.02 -25.63 2.00
CA ASP A 96 4.76 -26.55 1.11
C ASP A 96 3.94 -26.91 -0.14
N SER A 97 2.60 -26.93 -0.04
CA SER A 97 1.70 -27.24 -1.17
C SER A 97 1.74 -26.19 -2.30
N ASN A 98 2.24 -25.00 -2.02
CA ASN A 98 2.40 -23.92 -2.99
C ASN A 98 3.87 -23.64 -3.33
N SER A 99 4.76 -24.50 -2.89
CA SER A 99 6.18 -24.36 -3.18
C SER A 99 6.45 -24.52 -4.67
N ILE A 100 7.13 -23.54 -5.28
CA ILE A 100 7.54 -23.58 -6.67
C ILE A 100 9.06 -23.63 -6.72
N ALA A 101 9.58 -24.72 -7.22
CA ALA A 101 11.00 -24.89 -7.39
C ALA A 101 11.51 -24.11 -8.62
N PHE A 102 12.75 -23.61 -8.57
CA PHE A 102 13.32 -22.83 -9.66
C PHE A 102 14.82 -23.03 -9.82
N ALA A 103 15.28 -22.81 -11.03
CA ALA A 103 16.69 -22.57 -11.36
C ALA A 103 16.84 -21.23 -12.10
N TRP A 104 17.72 -20.37 -11.60
CA TRP A 104 18.08 -19.12 -12.23
C TRP A 104 19.48 -19.18 -12.83
N ASP A 105 19.54 -19.29 -14.17
CA ASP A 105 20.78 -19.19 -14.94
C ASP A 105 21.11 -17.72 -15.18
N ARG A 106 21.92 -17.16 -14.31
CA ARG A 106 22.32 -15.74 -14.35
C ARG A 106 23.09 -15.38 -15.62
N ALA A 107 23.89 -16.31 -16.14
CA ALA A 107 24.72 -16.07 -17.31
C ALA A 107 23.86 -15.96 -18.58
N ALA A 108 22.84 -16.80 -18.70
CA ALA A 108 21.89 -16.77 -19.81
C ALA A 108 20.78 -15.73 -19.62
N GLY A 109 20.58 -15.23 -18.40
CA GLY A 109 19.41 -14.41 -18.07
C GLY A 109 18.12 -15.21 -18.19
N LYS A 110 18.12 -16.47 -17.75
CA LYS A 110 16.97 -17.37 -17.82
C LYS A 110 16.53 -17.82 -16.44
N LEU A 111 15.22 -17.84 -16.25
CA LEU A 111 14.57 -18.44 -15.12
C LEU A 111 13.77 -19.67 -15.58
N TYR A 112 13.94 -20.77 -14.88
CA TYR A 112 13.20 -22.00 -15.06
C TYR A 112 12.38 -22.25 -13.81
N LEU A 113 11.07 -22.44 -13.96
CA LEU A 113 10.13 -22.74 -12.89
C LEU A 113 9.56 -24.14 -13.06
N ASP A 114 9.53 -24.91 -11.99
CA ASP A 114 8.87 -26.22 -11.89
C ASP A 114 7.38 -25.98 -11.58
N LEU A 115 6.59 -25.78 -12.64
CA LEU A 115 5.17 -25.43 -12.49
C LEU A 115 4.28 -26.65 -12.29
N ASN A 116 4.73 -27.84 -12.71
CA ASN A 116 4.02 -29.09 -12.53
C ASN A 116 4.44 -29.86 -11.25
N HIS A 117 5.43 -29.33 -10.50
CA HIS A 117 5.92 -29.85 -9.22
C HIS A 117 6.54 -31.26 -9.26
N ASN A 118 7.13 -31.66 -10.41
CA ASN A 118 7.74 -32.98 -10.59
C ASN A 118 9.26 -33.00 -10.46
N GLN A 119 9.89 -31.84 -10.22
CA GLN A 119 11.33 -31.63 -10.13
C GLN A 119 12.08 -31.88 -11.46
N ASP A 120 11.41 -31.82 -12.58
CA ASP A 120 11.97 -31.85 -13.93
C ASP A 120 11.78 -30.49 -14.60
N LEU A 121 12.84 -29.67 -14.65
CA LEU A 121 12.79 -28.34 -15.27
C LEU A 121 12.82 -28.37 -16.80
N THR A 122 12.83 -29.55 -17.41
CA THR A 122 12.93 -29.71 -18.87
C THR A 122 11.57 -29.94 -19.54
N ASP A 123 10.55 -30.27 -18.77
CA ASP A 123 9.20 -30.59 -19.26
C ASP A 123 8.16 -29.48 -18.97
N ASP A 124 8.61 -28.34 -18.44
CA ASP A 124 7.80 -27.14 -18.23
C ASP A 124 8.12 -26.04 -19.26
N PRO A 125 7.68 -26.14 -20.52
CA PRO A 125 8.00 -25.13 -21.54
C PRO A 125 7.43 -23.75 -21.23
N SER A 126 6.29 -23.68 -20.51
CA SER A 126 5.69 -22.45 -20.01
C SER A 126 6.39 -21.88 -18.76
N GLY A 127 7.27 -22.65 -18.14
CA GLY A 127 8.06 -22.27 -16.97
C GLY A 127 9.40 -21.61 -17.32
N VAL A 128 9.71 -21.37 -18.59
CA VAL A 128 10.98 -20.77 -19.02
C VAL A 128 10.81 -19.31 -19.38
N PHE A 129 11.49 -18.42 -18.65
CA PHE A 129 11.40 -16.97 -18.80
C PHE A 129 12.76 -16.37 -19.13
N LEU A 130 12.77 -15.33 -19.99
CA LEU A 130 13.95 -14.54 -20.30
C LEU A 130 13.92 -13.22 -19.53
N ALA A 131 15.08 -12.81 -19.00
CA ALA A 131 15.19 -11.53 -18.32
C ALA A 131 14.90 -10.37 -19.27
N ARG A 132 14.07 -9.43 -18.84
CA ARG A 132 13.71 -8.23 -19.60
C ARG A 132 14.90 -7.31 -19.82
N THR A 133 15.82 -7.23 -18.86
CA THR A 133 17.03 -6.41 -18.93
C THR A 133 18.22 -7.31 -19.15
N ALA A 134 18.92 -7.10 -20.28
CA ALA A 134 20.18 -7.74 -20.53
C ALA A 134 21.19 -7.32 -19.45
N ARG A 135 21.64 -8.29 -18.63
CA ARG A 135 22.87 -8.26 -17.83
C ARG A 135 23.12 -7.01 -17.00
N THR A 136 22.19 -6.62 -16.11
CA THR A 136 22.63 -5.82 -14.98
C THR A 136 23.34 -6.74 -13.97
N VAL A 137 24.44 -6.28 -13.41
CA VAL A 137 25.32 -7.10 -12.53
C VAL A 137 24.59 -7.46 -11.22
N TYR A 138 23.54 -6.74 -10.85
CA TYR A 138 22.92 -6.81 -9.53
C TYR A 138 21.51 -7.41 -9.47
N TYR A 139 20.73 -7.35 -10.57
CA TYR A 139 19.39 -7.91 -10.59
C TYR A 139 18.93 -8.31 -12.00
N GLN A 140 18.00 -9.24 -12.07
CA GLN A 140 17.31 -9.64 -13.31
C GLN A 140 15.81 -9.74 -13.03
N THR A 141 15.02 -9.15 -13.94
CA THR A 141 13.55 -9.16 -13.85
C THR A 141 12.97 -10.02 -14.95
N PHE A 142 12.09 -10.93 -14.57
CA PHE A 142 11.33 -11.83 -15.44
C PHE A 142 9.87 -11.41 -15.37
N THR A 143 9.23 -11.21 -16.52
CA THR A 143 7.90 -10.61 -16.62
C THR A 143 6.85 -11.57 -17.14
N ASN A 144 5.58 -11.25 -16.88
CA ASN A 144 4.42 -12.01 -17.35
C ASN A 144 4.38 -13.46 -16.85
N ILE A 145 4.69 -13.67 -15.59
CA ILE A 145 4.70 -14.99 -14.97
C ILE A 145 3.32 -15.27 -14.39
N HIS A 146 2.60 -16.24 -14.96
CA HIS A 146 1.36 -16.74 -14.38
C HIS A 146 1.68 -17.82 -13.36
N LEU A 147 1.25 -17.58 -12.13
CA LEU A 147 1.42 -18.51 -11.03
C LEU A 147 0.03 -18.97 -10.55
N LEU A 148 -0.06 -20.25 -10.21
CA LEU A 148 -1.28 -20.84 -9.69
C LEU A 148 -1.03 -21.34 -8.27
N PHE A 149 -1.83 -20.86 -7.31
CA PHE A 149 -1.72 -21.25 -5.93
C PHE A 149 -2.98 -21.95 -5.44
N ASN A 150 -2.80 -22.93 -4.56
CA ASN A 150 -3.90 -23.53 -3.84
C ASN A 150 -4.18 -22.68 -2.59
N THR A 151 -5.41 -22.23 -2.44
CA THR A 151 -5.88 -21.48 -1.27
C THR A 151 -6.96 -22.28 -0.55
N ALA A 152 -7.31 -21.87 0.66
CA ALA A 152 -8.43 -22.48 1.38
C ALA A 152 -9.76 -22.34 0.62
N SER A 153 -9.87 -21.33 -0.26
CA SER A 153 -11.06 -21.04 -1.07
C SER A 153 -11.00 -21.63 -2.48
N GLY A 154 -9.97 -22.41 -2.82
CA GLY A 154 -9.75 -22.98 -4.15
C GLY A 154 -8.47 -22.51 -4.82
N LYS A 155 -8.35 -22.71 -6.12
CA LYS A 155 -7.18 -22.26 -6.90
C LYS A 155 -7.22 -20.76 -7.14
N CYS A 156 -6.09 -20.09 -6.93
CA CYS A 156 -5.91 -18.68 -7.17
C CYS A 156 -4.81 -18.45 -8.22
N GLN A 157 -5.17 -17.81 -9.31
CA GLN A 157 -4.25 -17.39 -10.34
C GLN A 157 -3.75 -15.98 -10.04
N VAL A 158 -2.45 -15.74 -10.24
CA VAL A 158 -1.84 -14.41 -10.19
C VAL A 158 -0.92 -14.20 -11.38
N LEU A 159 -0.89 -12.98 -11.89
CA LEU A 159 0.13 -12.50 -12.82
C LEU A 159 1.16 -11.69 -12.03
N ALA A 160 2.44 -11.99 -12.25
CA ALA A 160 3.52 -11.32 -11.54
C ALA A 160 4.74 -11.08 -12.42
N ASP A 161 5.52 -10.07 -12.05
CA ASP A 161 6.91 -9.92 -12.47
C ASP A 161 7.81 -10.31 -11.28
N ILE A 162 8.85 -11.12 -11.54
CA ILE A 162 9.77 -11.61 -10.50
C ILE A 162 11.12 -10.97 -10.71
N THR A 163 11.66 -10.32 -9.68
CA THR A 163 13.01 -9.74 -9.71
C THR A 163 13.90 -10.44 -8.70
N PHE A 164 14.99 -11.03 -9.20
CA PHE A 164 16.05 -11.60 -8.39
C PHE A 164 17.18 -10.59 -8.18
N TYR A 165 17.70 -10.51 -6.97
CA TYR A 165 18.84 -9.69 -6.57
C TYR A 165 20.00 -10.58 -6.14
N ASP A 166 21.20 -10.25 -6.62
CA ASP A 166 22.44 -11.02 -6.39
C ASP A 166 23.44 -10.34 -5.44
N ASN A 167 23.07 -9.22 -4.87
CA ASN A 167 23.95 -8.37 -4.06
C ASN A 167 24.08 -8.80 -2.59
N LEU A 168 23.54 -9.95 -2.22
CA LEU A 168 23.55 -10.45 -0.84
C LEU A 168 24.18 -11.86 -0.78
N PRO A 169 24.64 -12.30 0.40
CA PRO A 169 25.14 -13.66 0.60
C PRO A 169 24.07 -14.73 0.32
N ARG A 170 22.81 -14.33 0.26
CA ARG A 170 21.69 -15.16 -0.18
C ARG A 170 20.87 -14.39 -1.22
N PRO A 171 20.51 -15.01 -2.35
CA PRO A 171 19.68 -14.36 -3.34
C PRO A 171 18.34 -13.98 -2.69
N SER A 172 17.91 -12.75 -2.94
CA SER A 172 16.58 -12.28 -2.56
C SER A 172 15.72 -12.14 -3.79
N CYS A 173 14.42 -12.25 -3.60
CA CYS A 173 13.45 -12.17 -4.69
C CYS A 173 12.29 -11.26 -4.28
N ASN A 174 11.91 -10.39 -5.21
CA ASN A 174 10.71 -9.58 -5.10
C ASN A 174 9.71 -9.97 -6.18
N LEU A 175 8.46 -9.99 -5.80
CA LEU A 175 7.31 -10.22 -6.66
C LEU A 175 6.55 -8.90 -6.83
N ALA A 176 6.37 -8.46 -8.06
CA ALA A 176 5.47 -7.37 -8.40
C ALA A 176 4.17 -7.97 -8.94
N LEU A 177 3.11 -7.96 -8.11
CA LEU A 177 1.80 -8.48 -8.51
C LEU A 177 1.15 -7.54 -9.52
N ARG A 178 0.60 -8.10 -10.60
CA ARG A 178 -0.01 -7.40 -11.73
C ARG A 178 -1.43 -7.85 -12.01
N SER A 179 -2.00 -8.61 -11.12
CA SER A 179 -3.38 -9.09 -11.21
C SER A 179 -4.15 -8.81 -9.92
N PHE A 180 -5.46 -8.73 -10.05
CA PHE A 180 -6.40 -8.51 -8.96
C PHE A 180 -7.79 -9.00 -9.36
N TRP A 181 -8.67 -9.10 -8.39
CA TRP A 181 -10.07 -9.42 -8.58
C TRP A 181 -10.89 -8.16 -8.38
N GLN A 182 -11.80 -7.85 -9.31
CA GLN A 182 -12.59 -6.62 -9.25
C GLN A 182 -14.03 -6.82 -9.71
N GLY A 183 -14.90 -5.98 -9.20
CA GLY A 183 -16.30 -5.95 -9.58
C GLY A 183 -16.94 -4.60 -9.28
N LYS A 184 -18.23 -4.53 -9.52
CA LYS A 184 -19.06 -3.35 -9.23
C LYS A 184 -20.03 -3.66 -8.10
N VAL A 185 -20.22 -2.70 -7.21
CA VAL A 185 -21.30 -2.70 -6.23
C VAL A 185 -21.96 -1.31 -6.18
N THR A 186 -23.27 -1.27 -5.94
CA THR A 186 -23.97 -0.01 -5.68
C THR A 186 -24.27 0.07 -4.18
N LEU A 187 -23.63 1.03 -3.50
CA LEU A 187 -23.84 1.31 -2.08
C LEU A 187 -24.55 2.65 -1.96
N GLN A 188 -25.72 2.69 -1.32
CA GLN A 188 -26.54 3.90 -1.14
C GLN A 188 -26.78 4.72 -2.43
N GLY A 189 -26.97 4.02 -3.54
CA GLY A 189 -27.19 4.67 -4.85
C GLY A 189 -25.92 5.12 -5.57
N GLN A 190 -24.75 5.06 -4.91
CA GLN A 190 -23.46 5.34 -5.51
C GLN A 190 -22.80 4.05 -6.00
N ASP A 191 -22.31 4.08 -7.23
CA ASP A 191 -21.58 2.97 -7.82
C ASP A 191 -20.11 2.98 -7.44
N TRP A 192 -19.60 1.84 -6.99
CA TRP A 192 -18.22 1.65 -6.57
C TRP A 192 -17.55 0.54 -7.38
N GLN A 193 -16.29 0.75 -7.74
CA GLN A 193 -15.38 -0.32 -8.11
C GLN A 193 -14.79 -0.87 -6.81
N VAL A 194 -15.01 -2.15 -6.59
CA VAL A 194 -14.46 -2.88 -5.45
C VAL A 194 -13.68 -4.08 -5.91
N GLY A 195 -12.73 -4.53 -5.10
CA GLY A 195 -11.97 -5.71 -5.46
C GLY A 195 -10.96 -6.08 -4.39
N ILE A 196 -10.19 -7.12 -4.69
CA ILE A 196 -9.13 -7.61 -3.84
C ILE A 196 -7.85 -7.71 -4.65
N VAL A 197 -6.83 -7.01 -4.18
CA VAL A 197 -5.45 -7.22 -4.60
C VAL A 197 -4.79 -8.10 -3.55
N GLN A 198 -4.30 -9.25 -3.95
CA GLN A 198 -3.59 -10.12 -3.02
C GLN A 198 -2.32 -9.40 -2.55
N ASN A 199 -2.21 -9.16 -1.25
CA ASN A 199 -1.01 -8.60 -0.67
C ASN A 199 -0.15 -9.73 -0.15
N GLY A 200 0.85 -10.02 -0.92
CA GLY A 200 1.83 -11.00 -0.52
C GLY A 200 1.24 -12.41 -0.44
N LEU A 201 1.84 -13.26 -1.14
CA LEU A 201 1.71 -14.69 -0.99
C LEU A 201 2.17 -15.11 0.43
N ASN A 202 2.04 -14.20 1.40
CA ASN A 202 2.47 -14.36 2.76
C ASN A 202 1.40 -15.12 3.55
N GLN A 203 1.76 -16.31 3.92
CA GLN A 203 1.30 -17.08 5.07
C GLN A 203 -0.03 -17.81 5.01
N SER A 204 -1.04 -17.50 4.20
CA SER A 204 -2.28 -18.28 4.27
C SER A 204 -2.95 -18.58 2.94
N GLY A 205 -2.48 -18.02 1.84
CA GLY A 205 -3.18 -18.12 0.54
C GLY A 205 -4.63 -17.60 0.59
N SER A 206 -5.00 -16.93 1.68
CA SER A 206 -6.33 -16.39 1.90
C SER A 206 -6.44 -15.01 1.26
N PHE A 207 -7.53 -14.76 0.55
CA PHE A 207 -7.90 -13.42 0.07
C PHE A 207 -8.04 -12.41 1.22
N GLU A 208 -8.28 -12.87 2.45
CA GLU A 208 -8.46 -12.02 3.64
C GLU A 208 -7.21 -11.24 4.04
N ASN A 209 -6.03 -11.69 3.63
CA ASN A 209 -4.77 -10.95 3.82
C ASN A 209 -4.46 -9.99 2.66
N GLY A 210 -5.38 -9.82 1.73
CA GLY A 210 -5.26 -8.91 0.60
C GLY A 210 -5.43 -7.45 0.98
N ARG A 211 -5.36 -6.62 -0.03
CA ARG A 211 -5.78 -5.21 0.06
C ARG A 211 -7.13 -5.05 -0.62
N LEU A 212 -8.00 -4.30 0.00
CA LEU A 212 -9.29 -3.93 -0.57
C LEU A 212 -9.07 -2.82 -1.60
N LEU A 213 -9.45 -3.05 -2.85
CA LEU A 213 -9.64 -2.01 -3.85
C LEU A 213 -11.00 -1.37 -3.61
N LEU A 214 -11.02 -0.05 -3.47
CA LEU A 214 -12.26 0.69 -3.27
C LEU A 214 -12.12 2.09 -3.87
N ARG A 215 -12.90 2.39 -4.92
CA ARG A 215 -12.98 3.73 -5.49
C ARG A 215 -14.33 3.95 -6.21
N PRO A 216 -14.77 5.21 -6.40
CA PRO A 216 -15.93 5.53 -7.22
C PRO A 216 -15.83 4.93 -8.62
N TRP A 217 -16.95 4.42 -9.15
CA TRP A 217 -16.98 3.71 -10.44
C TRP A 217 -16.55 4.57 -11.63
N GLU A 218 -16.80 5.87 -11.59
CA GLU A 218 -16.39 6.80 -12.63
C GLU A 218 -14.86 6.91 -12.75
N LYS A 219 -14.14 6.64 -11.68
CA LYS A 219 -12.67 6.64 -11.64
C LYS A 219 -12.03 5.29 -12.00
N ARG A 220 -12.83 4.26 -12.36
CA ARG A 220 -12.35 2.88 -12.58
C ARG A 220 -11.26 2.73 -13.65
N ASN A 221 -11.25 3.62 -14.65
CA ASN A 221 -10.29 3.58 -15.76
C ASN A 221 -8.98 4.36 -15.47
N GLN A 222 -8.90 5.06 -14.32
CA GLN A 222 -7.66 5.70 -13.93
C GLN A 222 -6.63 4.63 -13.58
N SER A 223 -5.39 4.82 -14.01
CA SER A 223 -4.29 3.93 -13.62
C SER A 223 -4.09 3.97 -12.11
N PHE A 224 -3.71 2.83 -11.53
CA PHE A 224 -3.17 2.85 -10.17
C PHE A 224 -1.78 3.47 -10.25
N ASN A 225 -1.59 4.61 -9.62
CA ASN A 225 -0.25 5.14 -9.45
C ASN A 225 0.45 4.34 -8.35
N THR A 226 1.70 3.96 -8.54
CA THR A 226 2.48 3.22 -7.54
C THR A 226 2.63 3.97 -6.23
N TYR A 227 2.53 5.30 -6.24
CA TYR A 227 2.66 6.14 -5.05
C TYR A 227 1.31 6.36 -4.33
N ASP A 228 0.21 6.43 -5.06
CA ASP A 228 -1.16 6.57 -4.52
C ASP A 228 -1.92 5.24 -4.45
N GLY A 229 -1.34 4.17 -4.94
CA GLY A 229 -1.93 2.83 -4.91
C GLY A 229 -2.38 2.40 -3.51
N SER A 230 -1.70 2.88 -2.46
CA SER A 230 -2.11 2.69 -1.07
C SER A 230 -3.43 3.37 -0.72
N LEU A 231 -3.84 4.39 -1.46
CA LEU A 231 -5.09 5.14 -1.23
C LEU A 231 -6.26 4.58 -2.05
N VAL A 232 -5.98 4.03 -3.22
CA VAL A 232 -6.97 3.28 -4.01
C VAL A 232 -7.19 1.89 -3.42
N THR A 233 -6.11 1.28 -2.89
CA THR A 233 -6.15 0.01 -2.19
C THR A 233 -5.79 0.23 -0.72
N VAL A 234 -6.65 -0.23 0.18
CA VAL A 234 -6.49 -0.15 1.64
C VAL A 234 -6.33 -1.54 2.23
N PRO A 235 -5.80 -1.73 3.44
CA PRO A 235 -5.78 -3.03 4.07
C PRO A 235 -7.19 -3.63 4.11
N PHE A 236 -7.32 -4.93 3.80
CA PHE A 236 -8.63 -5.57 3.90
C PHE A 236 -9.12 -5.51 5.34
N SER A 237 -10.36 -5.08 5.51
CA SER A 237 -11.05 -5.05 6.81
C SER A 237 -12.46 -5.61 6.65
N ARG A 238 -12.87 -6.44 7.61
CA ARG A 238 -14.26 -6.93 7.66
C ARG A 238 -15.27 -5.85 8.06
N LYS A 239 -14.80 -4.70 8.57
CA LYS A 239 -15.63 -3.57 8.97
C LYS A 239 -15.20 -2.34 8.18
N LEU A 240 -16.07 -1.88 7.30
CA LEU A 240 -15.85 -0.74 6.41
C LEU A 240 -16.86 0.36 6.72
N PHE A 241 -16.39 1.59 6.75
CA PHE A 241 -17.22 2.78 6.74
C PHE A 241 -16.88 3.59 5.49
N VAL A 242 -17.85 3.79 4.64
CA VAL A 242 -17.70 4.52 3.38
C VAL A 242 -18.98 5.30 3.08
N ASP A 243 -18.83 6.51 2.57
CA ASP A 243 -19.95 7.39 2.19
C ASP A 243 -21.02 7.56 3.29
N GLY A 244 -20.57 7.69 4.55
CA GLY A 244 -21.46 7.89 5.70
C GLY A 244 -22.10 6.62 6.27
N HIS A 245 -21.84 5.44 5.70
CA HIS A 245 -22.46 4.17 6.05
C HIS A 245 -21.46 3.13 6.52
N ALA A 246 -21.82 2.33 7.51
CA ALA A 246 -21.03 1.24 8.03
C ALA A 246 -21.47 -0.10 7.42
N TYR A 247 -20.50 -0.94 7.06
CA TYR A 247 -20.74 -2.25 6.47
C TYR A 247 -19.89 -3.32 7.17
N GLN A 248 -20.50 -4.49 7.36
CA GLN A 248 -19.78 -5.75 7.53
C GLN A 248 -19.45 -6.28 6.14
N LEU A 249 -18.17 -6.61 5.91
CA LEU A 249 -17.67 -7.21 4.67
C LEU A 249 -17.38 -8.68 4.89
N ASP A 250 -17.95 -9.53 4.02
CA ASP A 250 -17.64 -10.94 3.95
C ASP A 250 -17.15 -11.31 2.56
N LEU A 251 -16.02 -12.00 2.53
CA LEU A 251 -15.50 -12.59 1.31
C LEU A 251 -16.05 -14.00 1.20
N VAL A 252 -16.83 -14.24 0.16
CA VAL A 252 -17.42 -15.55 -0.09
C VAL A 252 -16.86 -16.14 -1.38
N ALA A 253 -16.49 -17.42 -1.35
CA ALA A 253 -16.17 -18.17 -2.54
C ALA A 253 -17.47 -18.78 -3.09
N ARG A 254 -17.76 -18.55 -4.36
CA ARG A 254 -18.86 -19.22 -5.04
C ARG A 254 -18.30 -20.20 -6.06
N PRO A 255 -18.66 -21.49 -6.00
CA PRO A 255 -18.36 -22.41 -7.08
C PRO A 255 -19.16 -22.00 -8.31
N GLN A 256 -18.50 -21.61 -9.38
CA GLN A 256 -19.09 -21.38 -10.68
C GLN A 256 -18.24 -22.14 -11.69
N ASP A 257 -18.85 -23.07 -12.43
CA ASP A 257 -18.21 -23.89 -13.48
C ASP A 257 -16.91 -24.60 -13.05
N GLY A 258 -16.83 -25.03 -11.79
CA GLY A 258 -15.67 -25.71 -11.21
C GLY A 258 -14.54 -24.78 -10.75
N GLU A 259 -14.67 -23.47 -10.92
CA GLU A 259 -13.77 -22.45 -10.37
C GLU A 259 -14.45 -21.66 -9.26
N ALA A 260 -13.73 -21.44 -8.15
CA ALA A 260 -14.22 -20.61 -7.06
C ALA A 260 -14.00 -19.13 -7.42
N LYS A 261 -15.03 -18.45 -7.93
CA LYS A 261 -14.97 -17.00 -8.10
C LYS A 261 -15.26 -16.30 -6.78
N PRO A 262 -14.42 -15.37 -6.34
CA PRO A 262 -14.67 -14.60 -5.13
C PRO A 262 -15.80 -13.60 -5.33
N ALA A 263 -16.54 -13.32 -4.26
CA ALA A 263 -17.48 -12.23 -4.19
C ALA A 263 -17.38 -11.52 -2.84
N LEU A 264 -17.57 -10.20 -2.83
CA LEU A 264 -17.64 -9.38 -1.63
C LEU A 264 -19.10 -9.12 -1.29
N GLN A 265 -19.50 -9.48 -0.09
CA GLN A 265 -20.82 -9.16 0.46
C GLN A 265 -20.71 -8.01 1.44
N PHE A 266 -21.60 -7.02 1.29
CA PHE A 266 -21.70 -5.84 2.11
C PHE A 266 -23.02 -5.90 2.85
N THR A 267 -22.98 -6.03 4.17
CA THR A 267 -24.15 -5.99 5.03
C THR A 267 -24.12 -4.70 5.83
N GLU A 268 -25.08 -3.82 5.60
CA GLU A 268 -25.15 -2.53 6.30
C GLU A 268 -25.34 -2.73 7.80
N GLN A 269 -24.67 -1.88 8.60
CA GLN A 269 -24.67 -1.93 10.05
C GLN A 269 -25.03 -0.56 10.62
N THR A 270 -25.83 -0.54 11.68
CA THR A 270 -26.04 0.67 12.50
C THR A 270 -24.96 0.74 13.56
N VAL A 271 -24.24 1.86 13.62
CA VAL A 271 -23.10 2.04 14.54
C VAL A 271 -23.16 3.42 15.20
N PRO A 272 -22.64 3.57 16.42
CA PRO A 272 -22.52 4.87 17.05
C PRO A 272 -21.51 5.73 16.26
N LEU A 273 -21.89 6.97 15.97
CA LEU A 273 -21.10 7.94 15.22
C LEU A 273 -20.72 9.12 16.10
N GLY A 274 -19.48 9.60 15.93
CA GLY A 274 -19.00 10.85 16.52
C GLY A 274 -18.59 11.84 15.43
N GLU A 275 -18.46 13.10 15.80
CA GLU A 275 -18.06 14.18 14.88
C GLU A 275 -16.53 14.22 14.76
N LEU A 276 -16.05 14.29 13.52
CA LEU A 276 -14.64 14.53 13.17
C LEU A 276 -14.55 15.85 12.40
N LYS A 277 -13.88 16.85 12.97
CA LYS A 277 -13.54 18.10 12.32
C LYS A 277 -12.18 18.01 11.63
N ILE A 278 -12.12 18.40 10.37
CA ILE A 278 -10.91 18.39 9.55
C ILE A 278 -10.44 19.83 9.38
N ALA A 279 -9.30 20.17 9.97
CA ALA A 279 -8.78 21.54 9.97
C ALA A 279 -8.01 21.89 8.68
N GLY A 280 -7.45 20.91 7.99
CA GLY A 280 -6.72 21.12 6.73
C GLY A 280 -7.61 21.24 5.50
N LYS A 281 -6.99 21.58 4.36
CA LYS A 281 -7.66 21.80 3.08
C LYS A 281 -7.13 20.86 2.02
N PHE A 282 -7.83 20.82 0.88
CA PHE A 282 -7.43 20.08 -0.33
C PHE A 282 -7.39 18.57 -0.18
N ILE A 283 -8.06 18.02 0.84
CA ILE A 283 -8.14 16.58 1.05
C ILE A 283 -9.09 15.98 0.02
N GLN A 284 -8.52 15.22 -0.92
CA GLN A 284 -9.26 14.46 -1.93
C GLN A 284 -9.74 13.13 -1.37
N ARG A 285 -8.91 12.49 -0.53
CA ARG A 285 -9.27 11.25 0.16
C ARG A 285 -8.61 11.18 1.52
N LEU A 286 -9.39 10.76 2.52
CA LEU A 286 -8.92 10.44 3.86
C LEU A 286 -9.28 9.00 4.17
N VAL A 287 -8.29 8.19 4.54
CA VAL A 287 -8.49 6.84 5.03
C VAL A 287 -8.03 6.76 6.47
N LEU A 288 -8.91 6.33 7.38
CA LEU A 288 -8.56 6.07 8.78
C LEU A 288 -8.53 4.57 9.02
N SER A 289 -7.40 4.05 9.47
CA SER A 289 -7.23 2.62 9.76
C SER A 289 -6.71 2.40 11.18
N GLY A 290 -6.58 1.12 11.59
CA GLY A 290 -6.14 0.74 12.94
C GLY A 290 -7.15 1.06 14.03
N GLY A 291 -8.41 1.26 13.68
CA GLY A 291 -9.56 1.45 14.54
C GLY A 291 -10.60 0.33 14.37
N PRO A 292 -11.81 0.49 14.95
CA PRO A 292 -12.87 -0.51 14.86
C PRO A 292 -13.42 -0.69 13.43
N TYR A 293 -13.29 0.35 12.61
CA TYR A 293 -13.68 0.38 11.20
C TYR A 293 -12.51 0.88 10.36
N LEU A 294 -12.42 0.39 9.12
CA LEU A 294 -11.70 1.06 8.07
C LEU A 294 -12.61 2.17 7.55
N VAL A 295 -12.24 3.43 7.76
CA VAL A 295 -13.02 4.59 7.32
C VAL A 295 -12.42 5.13 6.03
N VAL A 296 -13.23 5.28 4.99
CA VAL A 296 -12.83 5.85 3.71
C VAL A 296 -13.77 7.03 3.41
N LEU A 297 -13.18 8.21 3.28
CA LEU A 297 -13.88 9.45 3.00
C LEU A 297 -13.31 10.07 1.74
N ASP A 298 -14.13 10.18 0.70
CA ASP A 298 -13.79 10.89 -0.53
C ASP A 298 -14.29 12.32 -0.44
N GLN A 299 -13.41 13.30 -0.69
CA GLN A 299 -13.68 14.74 -0.61
C GLN A 299 -14.42 15.13 0.67
N PRO A 300 -13.88 14.79 1.86
CA PRO A 300 -14.61 15.00 3.10
C PRO A 300 -14.91 16.48 3.34
N ALA A 301 -16.09 16.78 3.83
CA ALA A 301 -16.42 18.11 4.34
C ALA A 301 -15.56 18.46 5.58
N ALA A 302 -15.50 19.74 5.93
CA ALA A 302 -14.75 20.20 7.11
C ALA A 302 -15.24 19.58 8.44
N SER A 303 -16.44 19.03 8.47
CA SER A 303 -16.98 18.23 9.58
C SER A 303 -17.73 17.04 9.00
N VAL A 304 -17.39 15.83 9.46
CA VAL A 304 -17.99 14.57 9.03
C VAL A 304 -18.32 13.71 10.26
N LYS A 305 -19.31 12.82 10.14
CA LYS A 305 -19.58 11.81 11.15
C LYS A 305 -18.89 10.51 10.77
N VAL A 306 -18.16 9.90 11.72
CA VAL A 306 -17.48 8.61 11.53
C VAL A 306 -17.75 7.72 12.75
N PRO A 307 -17.59 6.38 12.64
CA PRO A 307 -17.80 5.48 13.76
C PRO A 307 -16.90 5.85 14.95
N THR A 308 -17.48 5.79 16.16
CA THR A 308 -16.73 6.05 17.40
C THR A 308 -15.62 5.03 17.57
N GLY A 309 -14.46 5.49 18.06
CA GLY A 309 -13.30 4.63 18.27
C GLY A 309 -11.99 5.39 18.18
N SER A 310 -10.90 4.66 18.32
CA SER A 310 -9.55 5.20 18.21
C SER A 310 -8.88 4.73 16.93
N TYR A 311 -8.44 5.67 16.10
CA TYR A 311 -7.79 5.47 14.83
C TYR A 311 -6.34 5.92 14.92
N ASN A 312 -5.40 5.14 14.41
CA ASN A 312 -3.97 5.39 14.60
C ASN A 312 -3.16 5.51 13.32
N ARG A 313 -3.82 5.44 12.15
CA ARG A 313 -3.16 5.53 10.85
C ARG A 313 -4.07 6.21 9.83
N PRO A 314 -3.98 7.52 9.68
CA PRO A 314 -4.61 8.21 8.56
C PRO A 314 -3.69 8.17 7.33
N ASP A 315 -4.23 7.78 6.19
CA ASP A 315 -3.64 7.98 4.88
C ASP A 315 -4.39 9.14 4.20
N ILE A 316 -3.66 10.10 3.65
CA ILE A 316 -4.25 11.33 3.11
C ILE A 316 -3.75 11.55 1.69
N LEU A 317 -4.69 11.74 0.76
CA LEU A 317 -4.42 12.25 -0.58
C LEU A 317 -4.91 13.69 -0.65
N LEU A 318 -4.03 14.59 -1.02
CA LEU A 318 -4.35 15.97 -1.36
C LEU A 318 -4.38 16.14 -2.87
N GLU A 319 -5.32 16.95 -3.34
CA GLU A 319 -5.37 17.35 -4.74
C GLU A 319 -5.72 18.83 -4.84
N GLN A 320 -4.90 19.57 -5.59
CA GLN A 320 -5.19 20.96 -5.92
C GLN A 320 -4.71 21.26 -7.33
N ASN A 321 -5.63 21.72 -8.20
CA ASN A 321 -5.33 22.11 -9.58
C ASN A 321 -4.59 21.03 -10.39
N GLY A 322 -4.95 19.76 -10.19
CA GLY A 322 -4.34 18.60 -10.86
C GLY A 322 -2.98 18.19 -10.30
N ALA A 323 -2.51 18.82 -9.23
CA ALA A 323 -1.33 18.36 -8.49
C ALA A 323 -1.76 17.53 -7.28
N GLU A 324 -1.15 16.38 -7.12
CA GLU A 324 -1.45 15.43 -6.04
C GLU A 324 -0.26 15.27 -5.10
N ALA A 325 -0.57 15.18 -3.81
CA ALA A 325 0.40 14.84 -2.77
C ALA A 325 -0.24 13.86 -1.78
N PHE A 326 0.54 12.89 -1.31
CA PHE A 326 0.05 11.90 -0.38
C PHE A 326 0.90 11.84 0.88
N CYS A 327 0.24 11.59 2.00
CA CYS A 327 0.85 11.29 3.29
C CYS A 327 0.65 9.81 3.58
N ASN A 328 1.76 9.09 3.81
CA ASN A 328 1.73 7.72 4.30
C ASN A 328 2.31 7.69 5.72
N PRO A 329 1.51 7.42 6.74
CA PRO A 329 1.93 7.53 8.14
C PRO A 329 2.98 6.51 8.55
N GLY A 330 3.21 5.44 7.78
CA GLY A 330 4.29 4.49 8.03
C GLY A 330 5.69 5.11 7.98
N LEU A 331 5.82 6.32 7.42
CA LEU A 331 7.09 7.01 7.23
C LEU A 331 7.31 8.21 8.16
N THR A 332 6.29 8.77 8.83
CA THR A 332 6.42 10.12 9.37
C THR A 332 5.99 10.39 10.81
N LEU A 333 5.07 9.65 11.39
CA LEU A 333 4.58 9.98 12.73
C LEU A 333 4.36 8.72 13.59
N VAL A 334 5.31 8.42 14.45
CA VAL A 334 5.13 7.45 15.54
C VAL A 334 4.20 8.09 16.57
N GLY A 335 2.98 7.56 16.72
CA GLY A 335 2.08 7.94 17.82
C GLY A 335 0.87 8.78 17.43
N TRP A 336 0.57 8.99 16.15
CA TRP A 336 -0.64 9.70 15.77
C TRP A 336 -1.90 8.88 16.07
N ARG A 337 -2.77 9.43 16.91
CA ARG A 337 -4.02 8.79 17.33
C ARG A 337 -5.14 9.80 17.35
N ILE A 338 -6.26 9.46 16.72
CA ILE A 338 -7.49 10.22 16.76
C ILE A 338 -8.52 9.39 17.51
N SER A 339 -9.06 9.92 18.61
CA SER A 339 -10.16 9.30 19.32
C SER A 339 -11.45 10.06 19.01
N VAL A 340 -12.41 9.36 18.45
CA VAL A 340 -13.74 9.89 18.11
C VAL A 340 -14.73 9.33 19.11
N ASP A 341 -15.43 10.18 19.80
CA ASP A 341 -16.52 9.83 20.72
C ASP A 341 -17.85 10.51 20.28
N ASP A 342 -18.93 10.16 20.92
CA ASP A 342 -20.27 10.67 20.61
C ASP A 342 -20.59 12.02 21.27
N LYS A 343 -19.70 12.53 22.12
CA LYS A 343 -19.95 13.70 22.96
C LYS A 343 -19.17 14.93 22.53
N THR A 344 -17.90 14.72 22.15
CA THR A 344 -16.96 15.79 21.87
C THR A 344 -16.41 15.64 20.44
N PRO A 345 -16.51 16.68 19.58
CA PRO A 345 -15.91 16.63 18.27
C PRO A 345 -14.41 16.37 18.34
N ALA A 346 -13.93 15.32 17.67
CA ALA A 346 -12.51 15.11 17.46
C ALA A 346 -11.99 16.09 16.40
N VAL A 347 -10.72 16.47 16.48
CA VAL A 347 -10.07 17.34 15.49
C VAL A 347 -8.93 16.61 14.83
N LEU A 348 -8.98 16.53 13.50
CA LEU A 348 -7.87 16.10 12.66
C LEU A 348 -7.19 17.34 12.09
N ASP A 349 -6.02 17.66 12.66
CA ASP A 349 -5.18 18.71 12.13
C ASP A 349 -4.23 18.09 11.10
N ALA A 350 -4.65 18.07 9.83
CA ALA A 350 -3.91 17.47 8.72
C ALA A 350 -4.42 18.00 7.39
N GLY A 351 -3.56 17.97 6.38
CA GLY A 351 -3.90 18.44 5.03
C GLY A 351 -3.12 19.68 4.61
N GLY A 352 -3.59 20.32 3.55
CA GLY A 352 -2.96 21.56 3.06
C GLY A 352 -3.38 22.81 3.87
N PRO A 353 -2.69 23.95 3.63
CA PRO A 353 -1.66 24.15 2.61
C PRO A 353 -0.33 23.49 3.00
N LEU A 354 0.41 23.03 2.00
CA LEU A 354 1.73 22.43 2.21
C LEU A 354 2.82 23.51 2.27
N THR A 355 3.77 23.30 3.19
CA THR A 355 4.93 24.19 3.37
C THR A 355 6.23 23.43 3.18
N ASN A 356 7.23 24.12 2.59
CA ASN A 356 8.59 23.58 2.53
C ASN A 356 9.24 23.72 3.91
N SER A 357 9.78 22.64 4.42
CA SER A 357 10.55 22.59 5.67
C SER A 357 11.94 22.06 5.39
N VAL A 358 12.96 22.72 5.91
CA VAL A 358 14.37 22.30 5.81
C VAL A 358 14.95 22.23 7.20
N THR A 359 15.44 21.06 7.57
CA THR A 359 16.19 20.87 8.82
C THR A 359 17.68 20.86 8.48
N ALA A 360 18.45 21.72 9.13
CA ALA A 360 19.90 21.79 8.97
C ALA A 360 20.61 21.16 10.18
N SER A 361 21.52 20.24 9.95
CA SER A 361 22.37 19.66 10.98
C SER A 361 23.85 19.76 10.58
N ARG A 362 24.73 19.97 11.56
CA ARG A 362 26.17 20.11 11.32
C ARG A 362 26.93 18.91 11.90
N HIS A 363 27.76 18.29 11.07
CA HIS A 363 28.67 17.23 11.45
C HIS A 363 30.09 17.65 11.08
N GLY A 364 30.82 18.16 12.05
CA GLY A 364 32.17 18.69 11.82
C GLY A 364 32.17 19.87 10.85
N ARG A 365 32.70 19.69 9.63
CA ARG A 365 32.73 20.70 8.57
C ARG A 365 31.55 20.60 7.60
N ASP A 366 30.79 19.52 7.67
CA ASP A 366 29.71 19.24 6.75
C ASP A 366 28.37 19.78 7.27
N LEU A 367 27.58 20.38 6.40
CA LEU A 367 26.22 20.81 6.65
C LEU A 367 25.27 19.86 5.91
N ARG A 368 24.46 19.13 6.67
CA ARG A 368 23.39 18.29 6.13
C ARG A 368 22.08 19.06 6.14
N LEU A 369 21.40 19.09 4.99
CA LEU A 369 20.09 19.68 4.81
C LEU A 369 19.08 18.58 4.49
N ASP A 370 18.05 18.41 5.34
CA ASP A 370 16.97 17.45 5.13
C ASP A 370 15.71 18.25 4.75
N TYR A 371 15.22 18.04 3.53
CA TYR A 371 14.02 18.68 3.00
C TYR A 371 12.78 17.84 3.26
N ARG A 372 11.69 18.50 3.66
CA ARG A 372 10.37 17.89 3.83
C ARG A 372 9.28 18.81 3.32
N LEU A 373 8.23 18.23 2.75
CA LEU A 373 6.99 18.92 2.44
C LEU A 373 6.01 18.61 3.57
N VAL A 374 5.58 19.64 4.30
CA VAL A 374 4.86 19.48 5.58
C VAL A 374 3.47 20.07 5.47
N GLY A 375 2.47 19.34 5.97
CA GLY A 375 1.08 19.76 6.05
C GLY A 375 0.75 20.55 7.32
N ALA A 376 -0.53 20.87 7.50
CA ALA A 376 -1.05 21.74 8.56
C ALA A 376 -0.78 21.15 9.96
N GLY A 377 -0.86 19.84 10.14
CA GLY A 377 -0.61 19.16 11.42
C GLY A 377 0.83 18.70 11.61
N GLY A 378 1.74 19.07 10.73
CA GLY A 378 3.15 18.68 10.80
C GLY A 378 3.48 17.34 10.11
N GLU A 379 2.51 16.69 9.51
CA GLU A 379 2.67 15.48 8.72
C GLU A 379 3.45 15.75 7.42
N THR A 380 4.21 14.75 6.96
CA THR A 380 5.05 14.89 5.76
C THR A 380 4.36 14.29 4.55
N TYR A 381 4.40 15.02 3.44
CA TYR A 381 3.82 14.63 2.16
C TYR A 381 4.89 14.33 1.11
N GLN A 382 4.51 13.45 0.18
CA GLN A 382 5.25 13.19 -1.06
C GLN A 382 4.37 13.57 -2.24
N LEU A 383 4.96 14.17 -3.27
CA LEU A 383 4.23 14.48 -4.51
C LEU A 383 4.01 13.18 -5.31
N ALA A 384 2.78 12.92 -5.75
CA ALA A 384 2.42 11.71 -6.48
C ALA A 384 3.18 11.58 -7.81
N ASN A 385 3.33 12.70 -8.52
CA ASN A 385 4.00 12.77 -9.82
C ASN A 385 5.30 13.59 -9.72
N GLN A 386 6.16 13.25 -8.76
CA GLN A 386 7.41 13.98 -8.58
C GLN A 386 8.33 13.81 -9.80
N ASN A 387 8.51 14.90 -10.54
CA ASN A 387 9.51 14.93 -11.62
C ASN A 387 10.90 14.96 -11.00
N ARG A 388 11.57 13.82 -10.92
CA ARG A 388 12.92 13.69 -10.38
C ARG A 388 13.97 14.52 -11.13
N SER A 389 13.67 14.96 -12.35
CA SER A 389 14.56 15.85 -13.10
C SER A 389 14.50 17.30 -12.62
N GLN A 390 13.54 17.66 -11.78
CA GLN A 390 13.38 19.01 -11.22
C GLN A 390 13.26 18.95 -9.69
N PRO A 391 14.34 18.57 -8.99
CA PRO A 391 14.34 18.55 -7.53
C PRO A 391 14.21 19.96 -6.95
N PRO A 392 13.73 20.10 -5.69
CA PRO A 392 13.70 21.37 -4.99
C PRO A 392 15.10 22.01 -4.94
N GLU A 393 15.15 23.32 -5.07
CA GLU A 393 16.40 24.08 -5.00
C GLU A 393 16.54 24.74 -3.61
N PHE A 394 17.78 24.89 -3.17
CA PHE A 394 18.10 25.59 -1.93
C PHE A 394 19.18 26.64 -2.12
N ALA A 395 19.21 27.63 -1.23
CA ALA A 395 20.31 28.56 -1.09
C ALA A 395 20.58 28.80 0.42
N VAL A 396 21.86 28.84 0.78
CA VAL A 396 22.31 29.13 2.13
C VAL A 396 22.90 30.54 2.17
N TYR A 397 22.48 31.31 3.16
CA TYR A 397 22.94 32.70 3.35
C TYR A 397 23.61 32.87 4.70
N LYS A 398 24.57 33.80 4.76
CA LYS A 398 25.11 34.34 6.02
C LYS A 398 24.82 35.84 6.04
N GLY A 399 23.80 36.24 6.80
CA GLY A 399 23.17 37.55 6.60
C GLY A 399 22.63 37.66 5.16
N ASP A 400 22.88 38.73 4.48
CA ASP A 400 22.44 38.95 3.09
C ASP A 400 23.36 38.31 2.02
N ARG A 401 24.50 37.73 2.47
CA ARG A 401 25.44 37.12 1.54
C ARG A 401 25.10 35.65 1.27
N LYS A 402 24.80 35.35 0.01
CA LYS A 402 24.66 33.95 -0.45
C LYS A 402 25.98 33.23 -0.40
N ILE A 403 26.03 32.10 0.35
CA ILE A 403 27.23 31.29 0.54
C ILE A 403 27.25 30.13 -0.47
N VAL A 404 26.14 29.44 -0.65
CA VAL A 404 26.00 28.29 -1.55
C VAL A 404 24.56 28.11 -1.99
N SER A 405 24.36 27.53 -3.15
CA SER A 405 23.05 27.06 -3.61
C SER A 405 23.22 25.73 -4.34
N GLY A 406 22.17 24.95 -4.38
CA GLY A 406 22.16 23.67 -5.03
C GLY A 406 20.74 23.11 -5.17
N LYS A 407 20.65 21.83 -5.52
CA LYS A 407 19.41 21.08 -5.61
C LYS A 407 19.46 19.95 -4.62
N PHE A 408 18.29 19.61 -4.05
CA PHE A 408 18.19 18.40 -3.23
C PHE A 408 18.27 17.18 -4.14
N GLU A 409 18.99 16.17 -3.69
CA GLU A 409 19.05 14.87 -4.36
C GLU A 409 17.94 13.96 -3.83
N PHE A 410 17.34 13.18 -4.73
CA PHE A 410 16.41 12.13 -4.35
C PHE A 410 17.20 10.88 -3.98
N GLY A 411 17.04 10.39 -2.75
CA GLY A 411 17.63 9.16 -2.25
C GLY A 411 16.96 7.90 -2.78
#